data_e1c88f31e6c8a503598aa2275576741e
#
_entry.id   e1c88f31e6c8a503598aa2275576741e
#
_cell.length_a   1.000
_cell.length_b   1.000
_cell.length_c   1.000
_cell.angle_alpha   90.00
_cell.angle_beta   90.00
_cell.angle_gamma   90.00
#
_symmetry.space_group_name_H-M   'P 1'
#
loop_
_entity.id
_entity.type
_entity.pdbx_description
1 polymer ?
#
loop_
_entity_poly.entity_id
_entity_poly.type
_entity_poly.pdbx_seq_one_letter_code
_entity_poly.pdbx_strand_id
1 'polypeptide(L)'
;MRLFESLLIALSTYSAVPVPQLDWNEKNMRYAICFFPAVGVLCGAALWLWAVLAQATGMSGVLFAAIAACLPILVTGGIHMDGYLDTVDALSSHQTCEKKLAIMKDANCGAFAVIYGGVYLLAYAGFAYEVFAAGHILLICPLFVLSRALSGLCAVNLPNARKSGMLCAFTSGVQRRTATAALALAGLAAAAGMVWMSPTAGGMAAAFAVVSALKYRRFALAQFGGVTGDTSGFFLQLCELCGLIGIWIGGLL
;
A
#
# COMPACT_ATOMS: atom_id res chain seq x y z
N MET A 1 4.93 -26.87 -0.62
CA MET A 1 3.93 -26.69 0.46
C MET A 1 4.16 -25.37 1.21
N ARG A 2 5.29 -25.17 1.91
CA ARG A 2 5.50 -23.97 2.78
C ARG A 2 5.33 -22.61 2.09
N LEU A 3 5.80 -22.42 0.85
CA LEU A 3 5.66 -21.15 0.13
C LEU A 3 4.21 -20.87 -0.23
N PHE A 4 3.45 -21.90 -0.62
CA PHE A 4 2.02 -21.75 -0.92
C PHE A 4 1.20 -21.40 0.32
N GLU A 5 1.51 -22.02 1.47
CA GLU A 5 0.89 -21.68 2.75
C GLU A 5 1.19 -20.23 3.17
N SER A 6 2.45 -19.78 3.00
CA SER A 6 2.83 -18.38 3.23
C SER A 6 2.10 -17.40 2.29
N LEU A 7 1.89 -17.77 1.03
CA LEU A 7 1.09 -16.97 0.08
C LEU A 7 -0.37 -16.87 0.54
N LEU A 8 -1.00 -17.99 0.92
CA LEU A 8 -2.39 -17.99 1.42
C LEU A 8 -2.54 -17.13 2.67
N ILE A 9 -1.57 -17.17 3.59
CA ILE A 9 -1.56 -16.31 4.78
C ILE A 9 -1.48 -14.83 4.38
N ALA A 10 -0.61 -14.47 3.44
CA ALA A 10 -0.52 -13.09 2.98
C ALA A 10 -1.84 -12.62 2.34
N LEU A 11 -2.46 -13.46 1.51
CA LEU A 11 -3.73 -13.16 0.85
C LEU A 11 -4.89 -13.06 1.85
N SER A 12 -5.01 -14.03 2.79
CA SER A 12 -6.07 -14.01 3.81
C SER A 12 -5.97 -12.83 4.78
N THR A 13 -4.75 -12.31 4.99
CA THR A 13 -4.52 -11.20 5.91
C THR A 13 -4.72 -9.84 5.25
N TYR A 14 -4.27 -9.68 4.03
CA TYR A 14 -4.18 -8.37 3.37
C TYR A 14 -5.13 -8.21 2.19
N SER A 15 -6.03 -9.17 1.97
CA SER A 15 -7.08 -9.04 0.94
C SER A 15 -8.42 -9.60 1.41
N ALA A 16 -9.49 -9.12 0.78
CA ALA A 16 -10.85 -9.64 0.97
C ALA A 16 -11.13 -10.90 0.14
N VAL A 17 -10.13 -11.41 -0.60
CA VAL A 17 -10.30 -12.61 -1.43
C VAL A 17 -10.50 -13.83 -0.53
N PRO A 18 -11.57 -14.61 -0.75
CA PRO A 18 -11.83 -15.80 0.05
C PRO A 18 -10.78 -16.88 -0.27
N VAL A 19 -9.88 -17.09 0.67
CA VAL A 19 -8.86 -18.16 0.62
C VAL A 19 -8.95 -19.00 1.89
N PRO A 20 -8.51 -20.28 1.86
CA PRO A 20 -8.47 -21.11 3.05
C PRO A 20 -7.67 -20.45 4.18
N GLN A 21 -8.27 -20.40 5.36
CA GLN A 21 -7.61 -19.89 6.57
C GLN A 21 -6.63 -20.94 7.08
N LEU A 22 -5.39 -20.52 7.34
CA LEU A 22 -4.34 -21.36 7.86
C LEU A 22 -3.87 -20.86 9.23
N ASP A 23 -3.39 -21.78 10.05
CA ASP A 23 -2.81 -21.45 11.35
C ASP A 23 -1.55 -20.60 11.22
N TRP A 24 -1.49 -19.53 12.02
CA TRP A 24 -0.33 -18.65 12.12
C TRP A 24 0.74 -19.30 13.00
N ASN A 25 1.54 -20.17 12.42
CA ASN A 25 2.69 -20.78 13.08
C ASN A 25 4.00 -20.28 12.45
N GLU A 26 5.11 -20.39 13.17
CA GLU A 26 6.43 -19.91 12.73
C GLU A 26 6.83 -20.44 11.35
N LYS A 27 6.44 -21.65 10.99
CA LYS A 27 6.79 -22.27 9.71
C LYS A 27 6.04 -21.61 8.54
N ASN A 28 4.74 -21.35 8.72
CA ASN A 28 3.86 -20.78 7.69
C ASN A 28 4.09 -19.26 7.54
N MET A 29 4.37 -18.57 8.64
CA MET A 29 4.61 -17.12 8.69
C MET A 29 5.97 -16.70 8.11
N ARG A 30 6.94 -17.62 8.09
CA ARG A 30 8.35 -17.34 7.77
C ARG A 30 8.58 -16.54 6.48
N TYR A 31 7.76 -16.76 5.46
CA TYR A 31 7.85 -16.10 4.14
C TYR A 31 6.61 -15.30 3.77
N ALA A 32 5.63 -15.16 4.68
CA ALA A 32 4.36 -14.52 4.36
C ALA A 32 4.56 -13.07 3.89
N ILE A 33 5.45 -12.31 4.52
CA ILE A 33 5.74 -10.92 4.13
C ILE A 33 6.35 -10.82 2.71
N CYS A 34 7.05 -11.87 2.23
CA CYS A 34 7.60 -11.89 0.87
C CYS A 34 6.50 -11.86 -0.21
N PHE A 35 5.30 -12.32 0.14
CA PHE A 35 4.14 -12.37 -0.74
C PHE A 35 3.25 -11.12 -0.63
N PHE A 36 3.62 -10.14 0.18
CA PHE A 36 2.87 -8.89 0.25
C PHE A 36 2.71 -8.19 -1.12
N PRO A 37 3.73 -8.16 -2.01
CA PRO A 37 3.56 -7.66 -3.38
C PRO A 37 2.48 -8.39 -4.20
N ALA A 38 2.16 -9.66 -3.91
CA ALA A 38 1.09 -10.39 -4.59
C ALA A 38 -0.30 -9.76 -4.36
N VAL A 39 -0.53 -9.16 -3.19
CA VAL A 39 -1.74 -8.36 -2.94
C VAL A 39 -1.78 -7.13 -3.88
N GLY A 40 -0.62 -6.55 -4.19
CA GLY A 40 -0.50 -5.50 -5.20
C GLY A 40 -0.90 -5.97 -6.61
N VAL A 41 -0.54 -7.20 -6.96
CA VAL A 41 -0.97 -7.82 -8.24
C VAL A 41 -2.49 -7.97 -8.27
N LEU A 42 -3.14 -8.35 -7.16
CA LEU A 42 -4.61 -8.44 -7.10
C LEU A 42 -5.27 -7.06 -7.31
N CYS A 43 -4.76 -6.02 -6.64
CA CYS A 43 -5.26 -4.65 -6.85
C CYS A 43 -5.06 -4.20 -8.31
N GLY A 44 -3.89 -4.50 -8.89
CA GLY A 44 -3.57 -4.20 -10.28
C GLY A 44 -4.49 -4.94 -11.26
N ALA A 45 -4.76 -6.23 -11.03
CA ALA A 45 -5.67 -7.02 -11.84
C ALA A 45 -7.11 -6.48 -11.78
N ALA A 46 -7.58 -6.10 -10.58
CA ALA A 46 -8.90 -5.49 -10.42
C ALA A 46 -9.01 -4.16 -11.18
N LEU A 47 -7.99 -3.31 -11.09
CA LEU A 47 -7.96 -2.04 -11.82
C LEU A 47 -7.88 -2.27 -13.34
N TRP A 48 -7.07 -3.23 -13.79
CA TRP A 48 -6.98 -3.58 -15.20
C TRP A 48 -8.33 -4.04 -15.75
N LEU A 49 -9.02 -4.96 -15.06
CA LEU A 49 -10.35 -5.43 -15.43
C LEU A 49 -11.35 -4.27 -15.47
N TRP A 50 -11.28 -3.36 -14.50
CA TRP A 50 -12.12 -2.17 -14.45
C TRP A 50 -11.85 -1.23 -15.64
N ALA A 51 -10.59 -1.04 -16.01
CA ALA A 51 -10.22 -0.24 -17.18
C ALA A 51 -10.72 -0.85 -18.50
N VAL A 52 -10.63 -2.17 -18.65
CA VAL A 52 -11.17 -2.90 -19.81
C VAL A 52 -12.69 -2.72 -19.89
N LEU A 53 -13.39 -2.88 -18.76
CA LEU A 53 -14.85 -2.69 -18.70
C LEU A 53 -15.25 -1.26 -19.06
N ALA A 54 -14.53 -0.27 -18.51
CA ALA A 54 -14.79 1.13 -18.78
C ALA A 54 -14.66 1.48 -20.28
N GLN A 55 -13.63 0.95 -20.94
CA GLN A 55 -13.44 1.13 -22.37
C GLN A 55 -14.53 0.43 -23.18
N ALA A 56 -14.88 -0.81 -22.84
CA ALA A 56 -15.90 -1.59 -23.53
C ALA A 56 -17.31 -0.97 -23.43
N THR A 57 -17.61 -0.27 -22.34
CA THR A 57 -18.95 0.32 -22.09
C THR A 57 -19.04 1.81 -22.44
N GLY A 58 -17.93 2.46 -22.80
CA GLY A 58 -17.90 3.91 -23.00
C GLY A 58 -18.16 4.70 -21.71
N MET A 59 -17.75 4.14 -20.55
CA MET A 59 -17.96 4.73 -19.25
C MET A 59 -17.34 6.13 -19.15
N SER A 60 -18.01 7.04 -18.44
CA SER A 60 -17.43 8.36 -18.18
C SER A 60 -16.18 8.26 -17.30
N GLY A 61 -15.17 9.10 -17.58
CA GLY A 61 -13.94 9.14 -16.80
C GLY A 61 -14.18 9.45 -15.32
N VAL A 62 -15.23 10.21 -14.98
CA VAL A 62 -15.62 10.52 -13.60
C VAL A 62 -16.05 9.25 -12.85
N LEU A 63 -16.93 8.45 -13.45
CA LEU A 63 -17.37 7.20 -12.84
C LEU A 63 -16.20 6.19 -12.75
N PHE A 64 -15.39 6.12 -13.80
CA PHE A 64 -14.18 5.31 -13.78
C PHE A 64 -13.29 5.65 -12.57
N ALA A 65 -12.94 6.93 -12.41
CA ALA A 65 -12.04 7.41 -11.38
C ALA A 65 -12.59 7.21 -9.96
N ALA A 66 -13.89 7.45 -9.76
CA ALA A 66 -14.55 7.23 -8.48
C ALA A 66 -14.43 5.76 -8.01
N ILE A 67 -14.69 4.81 -8.92
CA ILE A 67 -14.56 3.38 -8.60
C ILE A 67 -13.08 2.97 -8.49
N ALA A 68 -12.19 3.50 -9.34
CA ALA A 68 -10.76 3.21 -9.27
C ALA A 68 -10.14 3.60 -7.91
N ALA A 69 -10.62 4.69 -7.29
CA ALA A 69 -10.20 5.08 -5.93
C ALA A 69 -10.69 4.10 -4.84
N CYS A 70 -11.84 3.47 -5.04
CA CYS A 70 -12.41 2.50 -4.10
C CYS A 70 -11.83 1.08 -4.27
N LEU A 71 -11.37 0.70 -5.47
CA LEU A 71 -10.95 -0.66 -5.77
C LEU A 71 -9.87 -1.21 -4.84
N PRO A 72 -8.74 -0.52 -4.57
CA PRO A 72 -7.73 -1.05 -3.67
C PRO A 72 -8.25 -1.21 -2.24
N ILE A 73 -9.20 -0.36 -1.80
CA ILE A 73 -9.84 -0.47 -0.49
C ILE A 73 -10.71 -1.73 -0.43
N LEU A 74 -11.54 -1.96 -1.45
CA LEU A 74 -12.42 -3.13 -1.53
C LEU A 74 -11.61 -4.43 -1.65
N VAL A 75 -10.58 -4.46 -2.50
CA VAL A 75 -9.73 -5.64 -2.68
C VAL A 75 -8.98 -6.01 -1.40
N THR A 76 -8.57 -5.01 -0.61
CA THR A 76 -7.81 -5.23 0.64
C THR A 76 -8.70 -5.31 1.90
N GLY A 77 -10.02 -5.24 1.75
CA GLY A 77 -10.94 -5.22 2.88
C GLY A 77 -10.78 -3.99 3.78
N GLY A 78 -10.17 -2.92 3.26
CA GLY A 78 -10.00 -1.66 3.99
C GLY A 78 -8.81 -1.60 4.94
N ILE A 79 -8.08 -2.70 5.18
CA ILE A 79 -7.03 -2.78 6.22
C ILE A 79 -5.95 -1.70 6.12
N HIS A 80 -5.59 -1.27 4.91
CA HIS A 80 -4.58 -0.24 4.72
C HIS A 80 -5.17 1.16 4.90
N MET A 81 -6.42 1.35 4.52
CA MET A 81 -7.14 2.60 4.73
C MET A 81 -7.44 2.82 6.21
N ASP A 82 -7.82 1.78 6.94
CA ASP A 82 -7.96 1.78 8.39
C ASP A 82 -6.67 2.28 9.07
N GLY A 83 -5.53 1.68 8.75
CA GLY A 83 -4.23 2.14 9.26
C GLY A 83 -3.88 3.58 8.85
N TYR A 84 -4.34 4.04 7.68
CA TYR A 84 -4.19 5.45 7.28
C TYR A 84 -5.00 6.36 8.21
N LEU A 85 -6.26 6.05 8.44
CA LEU A 85 -7.17 6.82 9.28
C LEU A 85 -6.68 6.89 10.73
N ASP A 86 -6.30 5.75 11.32
CA ASP A 86 -5.75 5.66 12.67
C ASP A 86 -4.48 6.49 12.86
N THR A 87 -3.58 6.42 11.85
CA THR A 87 -2.33 7.19 11.89
C THR A 87 -2.61 8.69 11.79
N VAL A 88 -3.56 9.11 10.97
CA VAL A 88 -3.96 10.52 10.84
C VAL A 88 -4.54 11.05 12.15
N ASP A 89 -5.44 10.32 12.80
CA ASP A 89 -5.98 10.72 14.10
C ASP A 89 -4.89 10.83 15.17
N ALA A 90 -4.00 9.85 15.22
CA ALA A 90 -2.87 9.88 16.14
C ALA A 90 -1.96 11.10 15.92
N LEU A 91 -1.69 11.45 14.66
CA LEU A 91 -0.88 12.63 14.32
C LEU A 91 -1.57 13.93 14.68
N SER A 92 -2.86 14.03 14.38
CA SER A 92 -3.68 15.22 14.64
C SER A 92 -3.84 15.52 16.12
N SER A 93 -3.60 14.53 16.98
CA SER A 93 -3.62 14.71 18.43
C SER A 93 -2.45 15.54 18.96
N HIS A 94 -1.36 15.70 18.20
CA HIS A 94 -0.11 16.37 18.59
C HIS A 94 0.48 15.88 19.92
N GLN A 95 0.19 14.63 20.33
CA GLN A 95 0.61 14.03 21.59
C GLN A 95 2.00 13.38 21.50
N THR A 96 2.49 12.87 22.65
CA THR A 96 3.73 12.07 22.71
C THR A 96 3.60 10.77 21.92
N CYS A 97 4.74 10.13 21.62
CA CYS A 97 4.79 8.85 20.91
C CYS A 97 3.89 7.79 21.56
N GLU A 98 3.96 7.63 22.89
CA GLU A 98 3.19 6.63 23.64
C GLU A 98 1.68 6.88 23.54
N LYS A 99 1.26 8.15 23.62
CA LYS A 99 -0.15 8.51 23.49
C LYS A 99 -0.65 8.34 22.06
N LYS A 100 0.15 8.67 21.04
CA LYS A 100 -0.18 8.38 19.64
C LYS A 100 -0.38 6.89 19.41
N LEU A 101 0.51 6.05 19.92
CA LEU A 101 0.37 4.59 19.83
C LEU A 101 -0.86 4.06 20.59
N ALA A 102 -1.31 4.75 21.63
CA ALA A 102 -2.54 4.42 22.35
C ALA A 102 -3.80 4.82 21.54
N ILE A 103 -3.80 6.02 20.93
CA ILE A 103 -4.90 6.50 20.06
C ILE A 103 -5.15 5.52 18.92
N MET A 104 -4.12 5.05 18.24
CA MET A 104 -4.22 4.07 17.15
C MET A 104 -4.77 2.69 17.58
N LYS A 105 -5.07 2.46 18.85
CA LYS A 105 -5.74 1.26 19.38
C LYS A 105 -7.20 1.52 19.78
N ASP A 106 -7.64 2.77 19.72
CA ASP A 106 -9.02 3.12 20.01
C ASP A 106 -9.89 2.64 18.84
N ALA A 107 -10.97 1.96 19.14
CA ALA A 107 -11.93 1.51 18.14
C ALA A 107 -12.79 2.65 17.56
N ASN A 108 -12.72 3.86 18.14
CA ASN A 108 -13.47 5.01 17.68
C ASN A 108 -12.65 5.82 16.67
N CYS A 109 -13.27 6.11 15.54
CA CYS A 109 -12.69 6.96 14.51
C CYS A 109 -12.87 8.44 14.89
N GLY A 110 -11.80 9.22 14.88
CA GLY A 110 -11.86 10.66 15.16
C GLY A 110 -12.27 11.48 13.93
N ALA A 111 -12.63 12.75 14.18
CA ALA A 111 -13.05 13.66 13.11
C ALA A 111 -11.96 13.90 12.06
N PHE A 112 -10.70 13.94 12.46
CA PHE A 112 -9.58 14.15 11.54
C PHE A 112 -9.40 12.98 10.57
N ALA A 113 -9.57 11.73 11.01
CA ALA A 113 -9.57 10.58 10.12
C ALA A 113 -10.63 10.72 9.02
N VAL A 114 -11.86 11.09 9.38
CA VAL A 114 -12.97 11.29 8.42
C VAL A 114 -12.62 12.39 7.41
N ILE A 115 -12.13 13.54 7.88
CA ILE A 115 -11.76 14.68 7.02
C ILE A 115 -10.64 14.28 6.05
N TYR A 116 -9.53 13.77 6.57
CA TYR A 116 -8.37 13.43 5.72
C TYR A 116 -8.60 12.18 4.87
N GLY A 117 -9.46 11.25 5.32
CA GLY A 117 -9.93 10.15 4.47
C GLY A 117 -10.71 10.65 3.26
N GLY A 118 -11.61 11.63 3.47
CA GLY A 118 -12.33 12.29 2.38
C GLY A 118 -11.39 13.03 1.43
N VAL A 119 -10.44 13.81 1.97
CA VAL A 119 -9.41 14.50 1.17
C VAL A 119 -8.58 13.52 0.34
N TYR A 120 -8.15 12.41 0.95
CA TYR A 120 -7.40 11.37 0.25
C TYR A 120 -8.20 10.79 -0.92
N LEU A 121 -9.45 10.39 -0.70
CA LEU A 121 -10.29 9.78 -1.73
C LEU A 121 -10.57 10.74 -2.90
N LEU A 122 -10.85 12.01 -2.59
CA LEU A 122 -11.06 13.05 -3.61
C LEU A 122 -9.79 13.31 -4.42
N ALA A 123 -8.64 13.42 -3.76
CA ALA A 123 -7.36 13.60 -4.44
C ALA A 123 -7.02 12.39 -5.32
N TYR A 124 -7.17 11.17 -4.78
CA TYR A 124 -6.91 9.96 -5.55
C TYR A 124 -7.81 9.87 -6.78
N ALA A 125 -9.12 10.09 -6.62
CA ALA A 125 -10.07 10.07 -7.74
C ALA A 125 -9.75 11.15 -8.78
N GLY A 126 -9.41 12.37 -8.33
CA GLY A 126 -9.03 13.47 -9.24
C GLY A 126 -7.81 13.11 -10.09
N PHE A 127 -6.72 12.65 -9.48
CA PHE A 127 -5.53 12.24 -10.23
C PHE A 127 -5.76 10.97 -11.06
N ALA A 128 -6.57 10.02 -10.59
CA ALA A 128 -6.94 8.85 -11.37
C ALA A 128 -7.72 9.22 -12.64
N TYR A 129 -8.58 10.23 -12.57
CA TYR A 129 -9.27 10.78 -13.74
C TYR A 129 -8.27 11.34 -14.77
N GLU A 130 -7.35 12.20 -14.34
CA GLU A 130 -6.33 12.81 -15.21
C GLU A 130 -5.44 11.75 -15.87
N VAL A 131 -4.98 10.77 -15.08
CA VAL A 131 -4.12 9.67 -15.55
C VAL A 131 -4.88 8.75 -16.51
N PHE A 132 -6.18 8.52 -16.27
CA PHE A 132 -7.04 7.76 -17.18
C PHE A 132 -7.24 8.51 -18.50
N ALA A 133 -7.56 9.79 -18.45
CA ALA A 133 -7.73 10.64 -19.63
C ALA A 133 -6.46 10.74 -20.49
N ALA A 134 -5.29 10.75 -19.84
CA ALA A 134 -3.99 10.73 -20.51
C ALA A 134 -3.57 9.34 -21.04
N GLY A 135 -4.36 8.27 -20.81
CA GLY A 135 -4.05 6.91 -21.27
C GLY A 135 -2.98 6.18 -20.45
N HIS A 136 -2.59 6.71 -19.28
CA HIS A 136 -1.51 6.15 -18.45
C HIS A 136 -1.99 5.31 -17.26
N ILE A 137 -3.30 5.02 -17.17
CA ILE A 137 -3.91 4.38 -15.99
C ILE A 137 -3.29 3.03 -15.62
N LEU A 138 -2.83 2.25 -16.60
CA LEU A 138 -2.26 0.94 -16.36
C LEU A 138 -0.91 0.98 -15.61
N LEU A 139 -0.24 2.14 -15.53
CA LEU A 139 0.95 2.31 -14.71
C LEU A 139 0.68 2.16 -13.20
N ILE A 140 -0.58 2.31 -12.78
CA ILE A 140 -0.97 2.08 -11.38
C ILE A 140 -0.89 0.60 -11.01
N CYS A 141 -1.05 -0.32 -11.97
CA CYS A 141 -0.96 -1.76 -11.67
C CYS A 141 0.40 -2.16 -11.07
N PRO A 142 1.55 -1.88 -11.72
CA PRO A 142 2.85 -2.13 -11.09
C PRO A 142 3.14 -1.18 -9.91
N LEU A 143 2.54 0.00 -9.83
CA LEU A 143 2.66 0.88 -8.66
C LEU A 143 2.11 0.21 -7.38
N PHE A 144 1.00 -0.52 -7.48
CA PHE A 144 0.49 -1.31 -6.34
C PHE A 144 1.48 -2.38 -5.86
N VAL A 145 2.20 -3.00 -6.78
CA VAL A 145 3.26 -3.98 -6.44
C VAL A 145 4.45 -3.27 -5.77
N LEU A 146 4.89 -2.14 -6.32
CA LEU A 146 5.99 -1.34 -5.80
C LEU A 146 5.70 -0.82 -4.39
N SER A 147 4.52 -0.28 -4.13
CA SER A 147 4.13 0.25 -2.82
C SER A 147 4.17 -0.82 -1.73
N ARG A 148 3.67 -2.04 -2.02
CA ARG A 148 3.73 -3.17 -1.09
C ARG A 148 5.15 -3.69 -0.88
N ALA A 149 5.96 -3.74 -1.92
CA ALA A 149 7.37 -4.09 -1.81
C ALA A 149 8.12 -3.11 -0.90
N LEU A 150 7.94 -1.81 -1.10
CA LEU A 150 8.56 -0.75 -0.28
C LEU A 150 8.05 -0.79 1.18
N SER A 151 6.74 -1.01 1.39
CA SER A 151 6.15 -1.17 2.72
C SER A 151 6.73 -2.38 3.44
N GLY A 152 6.81 -3.52 2.76
CA GLY A 152 7.42 -4.75 3.30
C GLY A 152 8.90 -4.57 3.63
N LEU A 153 9.66 -3.86 2.79
CA LEU A 153 11.06 -3.52 3.06
C LEU A 153 11.21 -2.67 4.33
N CYS A 154 10.34 -1.68 4.53
CA CYS A 154 10.32 -0.90 5.76
C CYS A 154 9.95 -1.77 6.97
N ALA A 155 8.92 -2.61 6.86
CA ALA A 155 8.46 -3.51 7.92
C ALA A 155 9.54 -4.48 8.40
N VAL A 156 10.32 -5.05 7.47
CA VAL A 156 11.39 -6.03 7.79
C VAL A 156 12.66 -5.37 8.32
N ASN A 157 12.94 -4.13 7.91
CA ASN A 157 14.24 -3.49 8.15
C ASN A 157 14.24 -2.39 9.22
N LEU A 158 13.05 -1.89 9.61
CA LEU A 158 12.91 -0.90 10.69
C LEU A 158 12.47 -1.57 12.00
N PRO A 159 12.74 -0.96 13.16
CA PRO A 159 12.24 -1.46 14.42
C PRO A 159 10.71 -1.39 14.48
N ASN A 160 10.07 -2.40 15.09
CA ASN A 160 8.65 -2.34 15.42
C ASN A 160 8.43 -1.36 16.59
N ALA A 161 7.49 -0.42 16.44
CA ALA A 161 7.11 0.50 17.52
C ALA A 161 6.29 -0.19 18.63
N ARG A 162 5.70 -1.34 18.34
CA ARG A 162 4.93 -2.18 19.27
C ARG A 162 5.60 -3.54 19.44
N LYS A 163 5.54 -4.12 20.65
CA LYS A 163 6.05 -5.47 20.96
C LYS A 163 5.06 -6.58 20.60
N SER A 164 3.83 -6.24 20.20
CA SER A 164 2.75 -7.16 19.86
C SER A 164 1.91 -6.59 18.73
N GLY A 165 1.07 -7.42 18.12
CA GLY A 165 0.19 -7.05 17.02
C GLY A 165 0.55 -7.74 15.72
N MET A 166 -0.27 -7.53 14.69
CA MET A 166 -0.18 -8.21 13.40
C MET A 166 1.20 -8.05 12.75
N LEU A 167 1.72 -6.82 12.62
CA LEU A 167 3.01 -6.59 11.99
C LEU A 167 4.15 -7.29 12.75
N CYS A 168 4.10 -7.27 14.09
CA CYS A 168 5.09 -7.98 14.91
C CYS A 168 5.04 -9.49 14.63
N ALA A 169 3.85 -10.10 14.54
CA ALA A 169 3.69 -11.50 14.18
C ALA A 169 4.26 -11.81 12.79
N PHE A 170 4.03 -10.94 11.81
CA PHE A 170 4.55 -11.09 10.45
C PHE A 170 6.07 -10.92 10.32
N THR A 171 6.71 -10.23 11.27
CA THR A 171 8.15 -9.90 11.19
C THR A 171 9.01 -10.67 12.18
N SER A 172 8.45 -11.24 13.26
CA SER A 172 9.21 -11.90 14.34
C SER A 172 9.94 -13.18 13.91
N GLY A 173 9.35 -13.97 13.02
CA GLY A 173 9.93 -15.23 12.52
C GLY A 173 10.58 -15.16 11.14
N VAL A 174 10.66 -13.95 10.57
CA VAL A 174 11.08 -13.75 9.18
C VAL A 174 12.60 -13.93 9.01
N GLN A 175 12.98 -14.65 7.99
CA GLN A 175 14.36 -14.65 7.52
C GLN A 175 14.68 -13.33 6.80
N ARG A 176 15.13 -12.34 7.57
CA ARG A 176 15.32 -10.95 7.14
C ARG A 176 16.04 -10.81 5.78
N ARG A 177 17.16 -11.54 5.57
CA ARG A 177 17.92 -11.45 4.31
C ARG A 177 17.09 -11.89 3.11
N THR A 178 16.42 -13.03 3.22
CA THR A 178 15.58 -13.58 2.14
C THR A 178 14.38 -12.67 1.87
N ALA A 179 13.70 -12.17 2.92
CA ALA A 179 12.57 -11.26 2.76
C ALA A 179 13.00 -9.94 2.12
N THR A 180 14.11 -9.35 2.58
CA THR A 180 14.64 -8.12 1.98
C THR A 180 14.99 -8.32 0.50
N ALA A 181 15.64 -9.45 0.14
CA ALA A 181 15.99 -9.73 -1.25
C ALA A 181 14.74 -9.95 -2.14
N ALA A 182 13.76 -10.73 -1.66
CA ALA A 182 12.53 -10.99 -2.40
C ALA A 182 11.71 -9.71 -2.63
N LEU A 183 11.55 -8.90 -1.59
CA LEU A 183 10.83 -7.63 -1.68
C LEU A 183 11.57 -6.60 -2.56
N ALA A 184 12.90 -6.52 -2.44
CA ALA A 184 13.70 -5.65 -3.30
C ALA A 184 13.60 -6.06 -4.77
N LEU A 185 13.67 -7.37 -5.06
CA LEU A 185 13.52 -7.88 -6.42
C LEU A 185 12.12 -7.57 -7.00
N ALA A 186 11.06 -7.79 -6.22
CA ALA A 186 9.70 -7.46 -6.62
C ALA A 186 9.52 -5.95 -6.89
N GLY A 187 10.07 -5.10 -6.01
CA GLY A 187 10.05 -3.65 -6.17
C GLY A 187 10.82 -3.17 -7.40
N LEU A 188 12.02 -3.72 -7.63
CA LEU A 188 12.83 -3.40 -8.81
C LEU A 188 12.14 -3.85 -10.10
N ALA A 189 11.55 -5.05 -10.12
CA ALA A 189 10.80 -5.54 -11.28
C ALA A 189 9.59 -4.65 -11.58
N ALA A 190 8.85 -4.23 -10.55
CA ALA A 190 7.72 -3.32 -10.71
C ALA A 190 8.17 -1.94 -11.24
N ALA A 191 9.20 -1.36 -10.66
CA ALA A 191 9.76 -0.08 -11.11
C ALA A 191 10.30 -0.16 -12.55
N ALA A 192 11.02 -1.23 -12.89
CA ALA A 192 11.50 -1.47 -14.26
C ALA A 192 10.34 -1.61 -15.25
N GLY A 193 9.28 -2.33 -14.87
CA GLY A 193 8.05 -2.44 -15.67
C GLY A 193 7.37 -1.09 -15.90
N MET A 194 7.30 -0.23 -14.88
CA MET A 194 6.76 1.13 -15.02
C MET A 194 7.58 1.97 -16.00
N VAL A 195 8.92 1.95 -15.88
CA VAL A 195 9.82 2.67 -16.79
C VAL A 195 9.73 2.12 -18.23
N TRP A 196 9.59 0.80 -18.36
CA TRP A 196 9.38 0.15 -19.67
C TRP A 196 8.07 0.59 -20.33
N MET A 197 6.98 0.68 -19.57
CA MET A 197 5.67 1.11 -20.08
C MET A 197 5.66 2.59 -20.49
N SER A 198 6.31 3.44 -19.71
CA SER A 198 6.49 4.88 -20.00
C SER A 198 7.73 5.39 -19.27
N PRO A 199 8.81 5.74 -19.98
CA PRO A 199 10.04 6.23 -19.36
C PRO A 199 9.84 7.47 -18.48
N THR A 200 9.02 8.43 -18.91
CA THR A 200 8.74 9.67 -18.16
C THR A 200 7.72 9.42 -17.05
N ALA A 201 6.49 9.02 -17.37
CA ALA A 201 5.42 8.83 -16.39
C ALA A 201 5.74 7.70 -15.40
N GLY A 202 6.24 6.55 -15.87
CA GLY A 202 6.62 5.43 -15.03
C GLY A 202 7.86 5.73 -14.18
N GLY A 203 8.85 6.42 -14.76
CA GLY A 203 10.05 6.84 -14.04
C GLY A 203 9.75 7.83 -12.92
N MET A 204 8.91 8.84 -13.18
CA MET A 204 8.45 9.79 -12.17
C MET A 204 7.66 9.10 -11.05
N ALA A 205 6.74 8.19 -11.41
CA ALA A 205 5.97 7.45 -10.41
C ALA A 205 6.87 6.60 -9.51
N ALA A 206 7.83 5.86 -10.07
CA ALA A 206 8.80 5.09 -9.30
C ALA A 206 9.65 5.98 -8.39
N ALA A 207 10.11 7.13 -8.88
CA ALA A 207 10.87 8.10 -8.10
C ALA A 207 10.04 8.65 -6.92
N PHE A 208 8.79 9.04 -7.15
CA PHE A 208 7.88 9.52 -6.10
C PHE A 208 7.59 8.45 -5.04
N ALA A 209 7.39 7.18 -5.46
CA ALA A 209 7.21 6.06 -4.55
C ALA A 209 8.45 5.82 -3.67
N VAL A 210 9.65 5.85 -4.25
CA VAL A 210 10.91 5.68 -3.51
C VAL A 210 11.14 6.85 -2.55
N VAL A 211 10.92 8.09 -2.99
CA VAL A 211 11.06 9.29 -2.13
C VAL A 211 10.07 9.22 -0.96
N SER A 212 8.82 8.78 -1.20
CA SER A 212 7.85 8.61 -0.11
C SER A 212 8.30 7.55 0.90
N ALA A 213 8.92 6.45 0.46
CA ALA A 213 9.48 5.43 1.37
C ALA A 213 10.65 5.97 2.22
N LEU A 214 11.53 6.78 1.62
CA LEU A 214 12.64 7.41 2.35
C LEU A 214 12.13 8.42 3.39
N LYS A 215 11.10 9.19 3.05
CA LYS A 215 10.42 10.10 3.99
C LYS A 215 9.70 9.33 5.09
N TYR A 216 8.99 8.26 4.73
CA TYR A 216 8.27 7.42 5.70
C TYR A 216 9.21 6.81 6.73
N ARG A 217 10.39 6.33 6.33
CA ARG A 217 11.40 5.82 7.27
C ARG A 217 11.72 6.83 8.37
N ARG A 218 12.01 8.08 7.99
CA ARG A 218 12.32 9.15 8.95
C ARG A 218 11.11 9.49 9.81
N PHE A 219 9.95 9.57 9.20
CA PHE A 219 8.68 9.87 9.85
C PHE A 219 8.31 8.82 10.91
N ALA A 220 8.33 7.53 10.57
CA ALA A 220 7.97 6.45 11.47
C ALA A 220 8.88 6.40 12.71
N LEU A 221 10.19 6.58 12.52
CA LEU A 221 11.15 6.64 13.62
C LEU A 221 10.94 7.86 14.51
N ALA A 222 10.71 9.04 13.93
CA ALA A 222 10.57 10.29 14.67
C ALA A 222 9.24 10.38 15.42
N GLN A 223 8.13 9.92 14.83
CA GLN A 223 6.77 10.08 15.39
C GLN A 223 6.33 8.93 16.28
N PHE A 224 6.82 7.71 16.02
CA PHE A 224 6.35 6.47 16.65
C PHE A 224 7.47 5.59 17.20
N GLY A 225 8.74 5.97 17.02
CA GLY A 225 9.89 5.15 17.42
C GLY A 225 10.11 3.91 16.57
N GLY A 226 9.33 3.71 15.52
CA GLY A 226 9.38 2.55 14.64
C GLY A 226 8.13 2.42 13.77
N VAL A 227 7.93 1.24 13.18
CA VAL A 227 6.78 0.92 12.33
C VAL A 227 5.70 0.15 13.09
N THR A 228 4.43 0.35 12.71
CA THR A 228 3.27 -0.48 13.10
C THR A 228 2.54 -0.94 11.84
N GLY A 229 1.53 -1.81 11.97
CA GLY A 229 0.63 -2.14 10.87
C GLY A 229 -0.06 -0.89 10.32
N ASP A 230 -0.54 -0.05 11.21
CA ASP A 230 -1.30 1.16 10.90
C ASP A 230 -0.41 2.18 10.17
N THR A 231 0.78 2.47 10.69
CA THR A 231 1.73 3.38 9.99
C THR A 231 2.20 2.81 8.64
N SER A 232 2.23 1.48 8.48
CA SER A 232 2.52 0.83 7.19
C SER A 232 1.35 0.99 6.20
N GLY A 233 0.10 0.91 6.67
CA GLY A 233 -1.09 1.26 5.89
C GLY A 233 -1.11 2.72 5.47
N PHE A 234 -0.82 3.64 6.40
CA PHE A 234 -0.65 5.07 6.13
C PHE A 234 0.40 5.33 5.03
N PHE A 235 1.58 4.72 5.16
CA PHE A 235 2.61 4.84 4.14
C PHE A 235 2.12 4.34 2.78
N LEU A 236 1.44 3.21 2.75
CA LEU A 236 0.99 2.56 1.52
C LEU A 236 0.02 3.47 0.76
N GLN A 237 -0.97 4.05 1.45
CA GLN A 237 -1.91 4.99 0.86
C GLN A 237 -1.19 6.23 0.30
N LEU A 238 -0.29 6.83 1.07
CA LEU A 238 0.47 7.99 0.60
C LEU A 238 1.43 7.65 -0.54
N CYS A 239 2.06 6.48 -0.52
CA CYS A 239 2.96 6.02 -1.58
C CYS A 239 2.20 5.87 -2.91
N GLU A 240 1.00 5.31 -2.87
CA GLU A 240 0.14 5.15 -4.04
C GLU A 240 -0.34 6.48 -4.59
N LEU A 241 -0.78 7.39 -3.73
CA LEU A 241 -1.17 8.74 -4.13
C LEU A 241 0.02 9.53 -4.71
N CYS A 242 1.18 9.49 -4.05
CA CYS A 242 2.40 10.12 -4.56
C CYS A 242 2.83 9.54 -5.91
N GLY A 243 2.78 8.22 -6.07
CA GLY A 243 3.08 7.57 -7.34
C GLY A 243 2.10 7.96 -8.44
N LEU A 244 0.80 8.06 -8.12
CA LEU A 244 -0.23 8.52 -9.05
C LEU A 244 0.01 9.97 -9.51
N ILE A 245 0.39 10.87 -8.59
CA ILE A 245 0.83 12.24 -8.90
C ILE A 245 2.08 12.19 -9.79
N GLY A 246 3.01 11.29 -9.52
CA GLY A 246 4.21 11.09 -10.35
C GLY A 246 3.85 10.66 -11.78
N ILE A 247 2.86 9.76 -11.96
CA ILE A 247 2.36 9.38 -13.30
C ILE A 247 1.80 10.60 -14.02
N TRP A 248 0.96 11.39 -13.34
CA TRP A 248 0.37 12.59 -13.91
C TRP A 248 1.42 13.61 -14.35
N ILE A 249 2.37 13.95 -13.47
CA ILE A 249 3.45 14.90 -13.79
C ILE A 249 4.31 14.38 -14.97
N GLY A 250 4.71 13.11 -14.93
CA GLY A 250 5.53 12.52 -15.99
C GLY A 250 4.77 12.34 -17.31
N GLY A 251 3.45 12.31 -17.28
CA GLY A 251 2.59 12.31 -18.47
C GLY A 251 2.46 13.70 -19.15
N LEU A 252 2.87 14.77 -18.46
CA LEU A 252 2.91 16.13 -19.02
C LEU A 252 4.24 16.42 -19.73
N LEU A 253 5.27 15.57 -19.54
CA LEU A 253 6.63 15.69 -20.12
C LEU A 253 6.74 14.86 -21.39
#